data_93ff618254f9b601a8f089bc87cabf84
#
_entry.id   93ff618254f9b601a8f089bc87cabf84
#
_cell.length_a   1.000
_cell.length_b   1.000
_cell.length_c   1.000
_cell.angle_alpha   90.00
_cell.angle_beta   90.00
_cell.angle_gamma   90.00
#
_symmetry.space_group_name_H-M   'P 1'
#
loop_
_entity.id
_entity.type
_entity.pdbx_description
1 polymer ?
#
loop_
_entity_poly.entity_id
_entity_poly.type
_entity_poly.pdbx_seq_one_letter_code
_entity_poly.pdbx_strand_id
1 'polypeptide(L)'
;MLILVCGSVMTSVGSKSYWKVLWERESGDENYNLINVEDMETKESEDIDEIEVDKEITKVMGTSLAKMQYKPKNMILKKYSVDGEQRKATLFFQYGEQVIRYMMYTNSKDSSLGQKTVDNLINAYEIENEGKKIQVKEYEVKNTKEKRYIAEFEYKDVQYQLKGIMEKAEFDKIIKNLFFM
;
A
#
# COMPACT_ATOMS: atom_id res chain seq x y z
N MET A 1 -9.14 49.23 28.67
CA MET A 1 -9.53 47.83 28.71
C MET A 1 -9.30 47.25 27.32
N LEU A 2 -8.15 46.58 27.13
CA LEU A 2 -7.70 46.09 25.83
C LEU A 2 -8.02 44.60 25.79
N ILE A 3 -8.94 44.18 24.91
CA ILE A 3 -9.26 42.76 24.71
C ILE A 3 -8.34 42.23 23.63
N LEU A 4 -7.36 41.41 24.01
CA LEU A 4 -6.49 40.65 23.11
C LEU A 4 -7.26 39.42 22.64
N VAL A 5 -7.77 39.45 21.40
CA VAL A 5 -8.30 38.27 20.74
C VAL A 5 -7.12 37.47 20.18
N CYS A 6 -6.67 36.44 20.92
CA CYS A 6 -5.75 35.46 20.41
C CYS A 6 -6.51 34.55 19.45
N GLY A 7 -6.50 34.91 18.18
CA GLY A 7 -6.89 34.01 17.11
C GLY A 7 -5.87 32.88 17.00
N SER A 8 -6.23 31.70 17.50
CA SER A 8 -5.46 30.46 17.26
C SER A 8 -5.61 30.08 15.79
N VAL A 9 -4.64 30.46 15.00
CA VAL A 9 -4.45 29.89 13.67
C VAL A 9 -3.99 28.46 13.89
N MET A 10 -4.91 27.51 13.87
CA MET A 10 -4.57 26.09 13.74
C MET A 10 -4.03 25.88 12.34
N THR A 11 -2.72 26.03 12.20
CA THR A 11 -2.02 25.63 10.98
C THR A 11 -2.06 24.11 10.87
N SER A 12 -2.62 23.60 9.79
CA SER A 12 -2.71 22.17 9.43
C SER A 12 -1.35 21.56 9.07
N VAL A 13 -0.30 21.96 9.80
CA VAL A 13 1.08 21.46 9.57
C VAL A 13 1.24 20.02 10.10
N GLY A 14 0.35 19.56 11.00
CA GLY A 14 0.49 18.25 11.64
C GLY A 14 0.27 17.05 10.72
N SER A 15 -0.64 17.14 9.75
CA SER A 15 -1.01 15.97 8.94
C SER A 15 0.07 15.59 7.90
N LYS A 16 0.69 16.57 7.25
CA LYS A 16 1.75 16.32 6.26
C LYS A 16 3.02 15.77 6.90
N SER A 17 3.38 16.26 8.08
CA SER A 17 4.54 15.76 8.84
C SER A 17 4.32 14.33 9.33
N TYR A 18 3.10 14.03 9.81
CA TYR A 18 2.74 12.69 10.28
C TYR A 18 2.76 11.65 9.15
N TRP A 19 2.18 11.99 7.99
CA TRP A 19 2.19 11.15 6.81
C TRP A 19 3.63 10.87 6.31
N LYS A 20 4.49 11.88 6.32
CA LYS A 20 5.91 11.72 5.99
C LYS A 20 6.61 10.74 6.95
N VAL A 21 6.35 10.83 8.26
CA VAL A 21 6.91 9.90 9.25
C VAL A 21 6.40 8.47 9.05
N LEU A 22 5.11 8.28 8.75
CA LEU A 22 4.56 6.95 8.44
C LEU A 22 5.20 6.36 7.18
N TRP A 23 5.38 7.19 6.15
CA TRP A 23 6.04 6.83 4.92
C TRP A 23 7.49 6.39 5.13
N GLU A 24 8.27 7.20 5.85
CA GLU A 24 9.66 6.90 6.17
C GLU A 24 9.78 5.61 6.99
N ARG A 25 8.84 5.35 7.89
CA ARG A 25 8.79 4.11 8.69
C ARG A 25 8.53 2.88 7.83
N GLU A 26 7.58 2.95 6.90
CA GLU A 26 7.31 1.84 5.97
C GLU A 26 8.44 1.61 4.97
N SER A 27 9.09 2.67 4.50
CA SER A 27 10.22 2.58 3.57
C SER A 27 11.51 2.16 4.27
N GLY A 28 11.71 2.52 5.54
CA GLY A 28 12.91 2.22 6.32
C GLY A 28 13.04 0.78 6.79
N ASP A 29 11.94 0.04 6.88
CA ASP A 29 11.93 -1.41 7.21
C ASP A 29 12.36 -2.29 6.01
N GLU A 30 12.48 -1.70 4.83
CA GLU A 30 12.88 -2.38 3.60
C GLU A 30 14.33 -2.01 3.24
N ASN A 31 15.31 -2.70 3.84
CA ASN A 31 16.70 -2.71 3.37
C ASN A 31 16.77 -3.43 2.00
N TYR A 32 16.20 -2.82 0.99
CA TYR A 32 16.32 -3.28 -0.39
C TYR A 32 16.83 -2.15 -1.25
N ASN A 33 17.62 -2.59 -2.24
CA ASN A 33 18.10 -1.74 -3.31
C ASN A 33 17.05 -0.67 -3.55
N LEU A 34 17.27 0.45 -2.91
CA LEU A 34 16.52 1.67 -3.02
C LEU A 34 16.43 1.98 -4.52
N ILE A 35 15.42 1.44 -5.16
CA ILE A 35 14.82 2.19 -6.22
C ILE A 35 14.32 3.42 -5.47
N ASN A 36 15.07 4.48 -5.63
CA ASN A 36 14.89 5.71 -4.91
C ASN A 36 13.45 6.14 -5.15
N VAL A 37 12.55 5.95 -4.19
CA VAL A 37 11.15 6.39 -4.32
C VAL A 37 11.11 7.92 -4.50
N GLU A 38 12.23 8.60 -4.18
CA GLU A 38 12.44 10.02 -4.46
C GLU A 38 12.57 10.31 -5.96
N ASP A 39 13.00 9.35 -6.79
CA ASP A 39 13.13 9.51 -8.25
C ASP A 39 11.86 9.10 -9.01
N MET A 40 10.87 8.46 -8.34
CA MET A 40 9.58 8.16 -8.96
C MET A 40 8.66 9.37 -8.87
N GLU A 41 8.08 9.79 -9.97
CA GLU A 41 7.02 10.80 -9.97
C GLU A 41 5.87 10.31 -9.07
N THR A 42 5.77 10.93 -7.90
CA THR A 42 4.75 10.60 -6.91
C THR A 42 3.70 11.68 -6.89
N LYS A 43 2.46 11.30 -7.08
CA LYS A 43 1.33 12.22 -7.02
C LYS A 43 0.67 12.12 -5.65
N GLU A 44 0.64 13.25 -4.94
CA GLU A 44 -0.06 13.41 -3.65
C GLU A 44 -1.22 14.38 -3.83
N SER A 45 -2.42 14.01 -3.41
CA SER A 45 -3.59 14.88 -3.41
C SER A 45 -4.51 14.54 -2.25
N GLU A 46 -5.29 15.52 -1.81
CA GLU A 46 -6.37 15.27 -0.84
C GLU A 46 -7.54 14.54 -1.48
N ASP A 47 -7.72 14.70 -2.82
CA ASP A 47 -8.78 14.09 -3.61
C ASP A 47 -8.17 13.39 -4.84
N ILE A 48 -7.66 12.16 -4.66
CA ILE A 48 -7.17 11.33 -5.75
C ILE A 48 -8.37 10.60 -6.38
N ASP A 49 -8.58 10.81 -7.68
CA ASP A 49 -9.56 10.03 -8.46
C ASP A 49 -8.98 8.62 -8.75
N GLU A 50 -9.41 7.64 -7.98
CA GLU A 50 -8.98 6.25 -8.13
C GLU A 50 -9.31 5.67 -9.52
N ILE A 51 -10.32 6.17 -10.21
CA ILE A 51 -10.68 5.71 -11.55
C ILE A 51 -9.61 6.15 -12.56
N GLU A 52 -9.11 7.38 -12.43
CA GLU A 52 -8.03 7.87 -13.29
C GLU A 52 -6.73 7.15 -12.99
N VAL A 53 -6.41 6.92 -11.72
CA VAL A 53 -5.25 6.13 -11.30
C VAL A 53 -5.30 4.73 -11.90
N ASP A 54 -6.42 4.05 -11.82
CA ASP A 54 -6.62 2.72 -12.40
C ASP A 54 -6.39 2.69 -13.92
N LYS A 55 -6.85 3.73 -14.65
CA LYS A 55 -6.61 3.87 -16.09
C LYS A 55 -5.13 4.06 -16.41
N GLU A 56 -4.43 4.90 -15.63
CA GLU A 56 -3.00 5.14 -15.77
C GLU A 56 -2.21 3.84 -15.56
N ILE A 57 -2.50 3.12 -14.49
CA ILE A 57 -1.84 1.84 -14.17
C ILE A 57 -2.14 0.80 -15.25
N THR A 58 -3.40 0.65 -15.67
CA THR A 58 -3.80 -0.29 -16.74
C THR A 58 -3.04 -0.02 -18.03
N LYS A 59 -2.85 1.25 -18.39
CA LYS A 59 -2.08 1.66 -19.58
C LYS A 59 -0.62 1.22 -19.48
N VAL A 60 0.01 1.40 -18.32
CA VAL A 60 1.42 1.04 -18.07
C VAL A 60 1.59 -0.48 -18.01
N MET A 61 0.70 -1.19 -17.33
CA MET A 61 0.75 -2.65 -17.22
C MET A 61 0.42 -3.35 -18.54
N GLY A 62 -0.38 -2.70 -19.41
CA GLY A 62 -0.82 -3.27 -20.67
C GLY A 62 -1.83 -4.42 -20.53
N THR A 63 -2.42 -4.58 -19.36
CA THR A 63 -3.39 -5.63 -19.04
C THR A 63 -4.41 -5.14 -18.01
N SER A 64 -5.54 -5.83 -17.90
CA SER A 64 -6.52 -5.57 -16.84
C SER A 64 -6.00 -6.00 -15.48
N LEU A 65 -6.38 -5.27 -14.43
CA LEU A 65 -5.80 -5.37 -13.10
C LEU A 65 -6.71 -6.16 -12.15
N ALA A 66 -6.09 -6.74 -11.11
CA ALA A 66 -6.81 -7.15 -9.92
C ALA A 66 -7.10 -5.91 -9.05
N LYS A 67 -8.37 -5.62 -8.79
CA LYS A 67 -8.83 -4.42 -8.07
C LYS A 67 -9.40 -4.76 -6.71
N MET A 68 -9.18 -3.88 -5.73
CA MET A 68 -9.86 -3.98 -4.44
C MET A 68 -11.31 -3.49 -4.57
N GLN A 69 -12.26 -4.42 -4.64
CA GLN A 69 -13.69 -4.08 -4.67
C GLN A 69 -14.22 -3.70 -3.30
N TYR A 70 -13.63 -4.24 -2.24
CA TYR A 70 -13.90 -3.86 -0.87
C TYR A 70 -12.69 -3.12 -0.26
N LYS A 71 -12.97 -1.99 0.37
CA LYS A 71 -12.05 -1.27 1.26
C LYS A 71 -12.79 -0.86 2.54
N PRO A 72 -12.17 -0.94 3.73
CA PRO A 72 -12.73 -0.34 4.94
C PRO A 72 -13.05 1.15 4.74
N LYS A 73 -14.10 1.65 5.41
CA LYS A 73 -14.57 3.05 5.22
C LYS A 73 -13.51 4.13 5.48
N ASN A 74 -12.56 3.84 6.36
CA ASN A 74 -11.47 4.73 6.74
C ASN A 74 -10.15 4.43 5.98
N MET A 75 -10.20 3.62 4.93
CA MET A 75 -9.06 3.34 4.06
C MET A 75 -9.14 4.23 2.81
N ILE A 76 -8.29 5.24 2.76
CA ILE A 76 -8.32 6.32 1.76
C ILE A 76 -7.00 6.33 0.99
N LEU A 77 -7.07 6.35 -0.34
CA LEU A 77 -5.87 6.51 -1.20
C LEU A 77 -5.30 7.92 -1.00
N LYS A 78 -4.04 8.00 -0.57
CA LYS A 78 -3.35 9.28 -0.28
C LYS A 78 -2.20 9.56 -1.22
N LYS A 79 -1.62 8.51 -1.78
CA LYS A 79 -0.45 8.64 -2.62
C LYS A 79 -0.39 7.47 -3.59
N TYR A 80 0.12 7.71 -4.79
CA TYR A 80 0.46 6.64 -5.71
C TYR A 80 1.68 6.98 -6.55
N SER A 81 2.32 5.97 -7.11
CA SER A 81 3.38 6.12 -8.09
C SER A 81 3.19 5.11 -9.21
N VAL A 82 3.51 5.52 -10.43
CA VAL A 82 3.46 4.67 -11.62
C VAL A 82 4.77 4.87 -12.38
N ASP A 83 5.50 3.76 -12.55
CA ASP A 83 6.74 3.73 -13.31
C ASP A 83 6.51 2.95 -14.61
N GLY A 84 6.54 3.67 -15.73
CA GLY A 84 6.34 3.09 -17.05
C GLY A 84 7.53 2.28 -17.55
N GLU A 85 8.74 2.61 -17.14
CA GLU A 85 9.97 1.92 -17.54
C GLU A 85 10.08 0.56 -16.85
N GLN A 86 9.86 0.54 -15.54
CA GLN A 86 9.87 -0.66 -14.75
C GLN A 86 8.55 -1.45 -14.79
N ARG A 87 7.51 -0.89 -15.40
CA ARG A 87 6.15 -1.42 -15.39
C ARG A 87 5.73 -1.81 -13.96
N LYS A 88 5.83 -0.83 -13.07
CA LYS A 88 5.52 -0.97 -11.65
C LYS A 88 4.56 0.13 -11.22
N ALA A 89 3.60 -0.21 -10.38
CA ALA A 89 2.73 0.75 -9.73
C ALA A 89 2.62 0.45 -8.24
N THR A 90 2.47 1.50 -7.44
CA THR A 90 2.30 1.37 -5.99
C THR A 90 1.26 2.35 -5.53
N LEU A 91 0.25 1.85 -4.82
CA LEU A 91 -0.81 2.62 -4.19
C LEU A 91 -0.61 2.61 -2.68
N PHE A 92 -0.75 3.76 -2.05
CA PHE A 92 -0.61 3.92 -0.61
C PHE A 92 -1.90 4.46 -0.02
N PHE A 93 -2.53 3.64 0.78
CA PHE A 93 -3.76 3.98 1.48
C PHE A 93 -3.44 4.31 2.93
N GLN A 94 -4.04 5.37 3.43
CA GLN A 94 -4.10 5.64 4.86
C GLN A 94 -5.23 4.81 5.46
N TYR A 95 -4.95 4.11 6.56
CA TYR A 95 -5.92 3.38 7.37
C TYR A 95 -5.69 3.69 8.85
N GLY A 96 -6.43 4.65 9.39
CA GLY A 96 -6.15 5.22 10.70
C GLY A 96 -4.74 5.81 10.76
N GLU A 97 -3.92 5.29 11.66
CA GLU A 97 -2.51 5.67 11.83
C GLU A 97 -1.55 4.77 11.02
N GLN A 98 -2.05 3.87 10.19
CA GLN A 98 -1.27 2.92 9.43
C GLN A 98 -1.28 3.22 7.94
N VAL A 99 -0.29 2.70 7.23
CA VAL A 99 -0.19 2.73 5.78
C VAL A 99 -0.42 1.33 5.24
N ILE A 100 -1.35 1.20 4.29
CA ILE A 100 -1.57 -0.02 3.54
C ILE A 100 -1.01 0.19 2.14
N ARG A 101 -0.11 -0.69 1.71
CA ARG A 101 0.53 -0.62 0.41
C ARG A 101 -0.03 -1.70 -0.52
N TYR A 102 -0.47 -1.31 -1.71
CA TYR A 102 -0.83 -2.22 -2.79
C TYR A 102 0.10 -1.99 -3.97
N MET A 103 0.94 -2.97 -4.25
CA MET A 103 1.96 -2.91 -5.29
C MET A 103 1.64 -3.89 -6.42
N MET A 104 1.90 -3.45 -7.65
CA MET A 104 1.76 -4.20 -8.88
C MET A 104 3.02 -4.05 -9.70
N TYR A 105 3.53 -5.13 -10.28
CA TYR A 105 4.68 -5.08 -11.17
C TYR A 105 4.68 -6.26 -12.13
N THR A 106 5.18 -6.07 -13.33
CA THR A 106 5.38 -7.17 -14.27
C THR A 106 6.68 -7.89 -13.96
N ASN A 107 6.67 -9.21 -14.10
CA ASN A 107 7.80 -10.08 -13.80
C ASN A 107 8.94 -9.82 -14.81
N SER A 108 9.85 -8.88 -14.51
CA SER A 108 11.15 -8.85 -15.18
C SER A 108 12.07 -9.81 -14.44
N LYS A 109 12.90 -10.57 -15.15
CA LYS A 109 13.79 -11.61 -14.59
C LYS A 109 14.72 -11.15 -13.47
N ASP A 110 14.82 -9.84 -13.24
CA ASP A 110 15.67 -9.20 -12.24
C ASP A 110 14.94 -8.74 -10.96
N SER A 111 13.64 -8.87 -10.90
CA SER A 111 12.86 -8.46 -9.72
C SER A 111 12.64 -9.62 -8.75
N SER A 112 13.71 -10.18 -8.19
CA SER A 112 13.58 -10.99 -6.98
C SER A 112 13.25 -10.05 -5.81
N LEU A 113 11.96 -9.85 -5.55
CA LEU A 113 11.51 -9.27 -4.28
C LEU A 113 11.78 -10.25 -3.13
N GLY A 114 13.07 -10.48 -2.89
CA GLY A 114 13.50 -11.12 -1.67
C GLY A 114 13.31 -10.16 -0.51
N GLN A 115 12.13 -9.99 0.05
CA GLN A 115 11.93 -9.18 1.25
C GLN A 115 12.55 -9.88 2.45
N LYS A 116 13.64 -9.32 3.00
CA LYS A 116 14.06 -9.64 4.37
C LYS A 116 13.20 -8.81 5.30
N THR A 117 12.07 -9.30 5.69
CA THR A 117 11.28 -8.70 6.76
C THR A 117 12.05 -8.88 8.06
N VAL A 118 12.29 -7.78 8.77
CA VAL A 118 12.90 -7.80 10.12
C VAL A 118 11.90 -8.36 11.15
N ASP A 119 10.60 -8.39 10.78
CA ASP A 119 9.50 -8.87 11.60
C ASP A 119 9.50 -10.41 11.74
N ASN A 120 8.90 -10.90 12.81
CA ASN A 120 8.81 -12.33 13.07
C ASN A 120 7.60 -12.92 12.33
N LEU A 121 7.84 -13.84 11.38
CA LEU A 121 6.76 -14.61 10.77
C LEU A 121 6.11 -15.51 11.85
N ILE A 122 4.81 -15.35 12.05
CA ILE A 122 4.05 -16.11 13.04
C ILE A 122 3.03 -17.06 12.44
N ASN A 123 2.56 -16.77 11.21
CA ASN A 123 1.61 -17.61 10.52
C ASN A 123 1.70 -17.43 9.00
N ALA A 124 1.28 -18.46 8.25
CA ALA A 124 1.07 -18.38 6.82
C ALA A 124 -0.16 -19.21 6.46
N TYR A 125 -1.03 -18.67 5.60
CA TYR A 125 -2.27 -19.34 5.20
C TYR A 125 -2.66 -18.91 3.78
N GLU A 126 -3.63 -19.63 3.21
CA GLU A 126 -4.18 -19.32 1.89
C GLU A 126 -5.60 -18.79 2.01
N ILE A 127 -5.93 -17.83 1.15
CA ILE A 127 -7.30 -17.39 0.91
C ILE A 127 -7.65 -17.72 -0.53
N GLU A 128 -8.76 -18.39 -0.74
CA GLU A 128 -9.29 -18.65 -2.08
C GLU A 128 -10.25 -17.52 -2.47
N ASN A 129 -10.05 -16.97 -3.66
CA ASN A 129 -10.94 -15.98 -4.27
C ASN A 129 -11.03 -16.23 -5.78
N GLU A 130 -12.25 -16.47 -6.30
CA GLU A 130 -12.52 -16.78 -7.71
C GLU A 130 -11.61 -17.89 -8.28
N GLY A 131 -11.40 -18.97 -7.49
CA GLY A 131 -10.56 -20.11 -7.86
C GLY A 131 -9.05 -19.83 -7.82
N LYS A 132 -8.63 -18.64 -7.37
CA LYS A 132 -7.22 -18.29 -7.17
C LYS A 132 -6.84 -18.44 -5.71
N LYS A 133 -5.68 -19.05 -5.48
CA LYS A 133 -5.10 -19.19 -4.15
C LYS A 133 -4.13 -18.03 -3.90
N ILE A 134 -4.43 -17.23 -2.89
CA ILE A 134 -3.66 -16.07 -2.48
C ILE A 134 -2.93 -16.43 -1.20
N GLN A 135 -1.60 -16.39 -1.23
CA GLN A 135 -0.76 -16.64 -0.07
C GLN A 135 -0.78 -15.42 0.84
N VAL A 136 -1.08 -15.63 2.11
CA VAL A 136 -1.05 -14.59 3.14
C VAL A 136 -0.06 -15.00 4.22
N LYS A 137 0.85 -14.07 4.54
CA LYS A 137 1.82 -14.21 5.64
C LYS A 137 1.47 -13.21 6.73
N GLU A 138 1.45 -13.65 7.96
CA GLU A 138 1.22 -12.84 9.16
C GLU A 138 2.52 -12.70 9.92
N TYR A 139 2.91 -11.47 10.22
CA TYR A 139 4.12 -11.13 10.95
C TYR A 139 3.78 -10.39 12.24
N GLU A 140 4.58 -10.58 13.27
CA GLU A 140 4.59 -9.73 14.45
C GLU A 140 5.68 -8.67 14.31
N VAL A 141 5.29 -7.39 14.32
CA VAL A 141 6.21 -6.25 14.28
C VAL A 141 7.01 -6.20 15.57
N LYS A 142 8.35 -6.26 15.48
CA LYS A 142 9.24 -6.41 16.64
C LYS A 142 9.02 -5.40 17.75
N ASN A 143 8.82 -4.14 17.37
CA ASN A 143 8.80 -3.03 18.33
C ASN A 143 7.41 -2.75 18.92
N THR A 144 6.33 -2.95 18.13
CA THR A 144 4.96 -2.60 18.53
C THR A 144 4.10 -3.81 18.88
N LYS A 145 4.53 -5.01 18.49
CA LYS A 145 3.76 -6.26 18.61
C LYS A 145 2.47 -6.28 17.78
N GLU A 146 2.29 -5.30 16.92
CA GLU A 146 1.18 -5.24 15.99
C GLU A 146 1.29 -6.35 14.94
N LYS A 147 0.17 -6.69 14.31
CA LYS A 147 0.11 -7.72 13.27
C LYS A 147 0.19 -7.07 11.90
N ARG A 148 1.23 -7.45 11.13
CA ARG A 148 1.40 -7.08 9.74
C ARG A 148 1.03 -8.26 8.85
N TYR A 149 0.21 -8.00 7.85
CA TYR A 149 -0.18 -9.00 6.85
C TYR A 149 0.45 -8.65 5.50
N ILE A 150 0.89 -9.68 4.79
CA ILE A 150 1.39 -9.58 3.42
C ILE A 150 0.68 -10.64 2.60
N ALA A 151 -0.08 -10.22 1.59
CA ALA A 151 -0.69 -11.09 0.60
C ALA A 151 0.06 -10.97 -0.73
N GLU A 152 0.38 -12.10 -1.34
CA GLU A 152 1.11 -12.17 -2.60
C GLU A 152 0.36 -13.09 -3.57
N PHE A 153 0.17 -12.64 -4.81
CA PHE A 153 -0.45 -13.42 -5.87
C PHE A 153 -0.04 -12.92 -7.25
N GLU A 154 -0.32 -13.75 -8.26
CA GLU A 154 -0.10 -13.40 -9.66
C GLU A 154 -1.42 -13.42 -10.42
N TYR A 155 -1.60 -12.46 -11.33
CA TYR A 155 -2.72 -12.42 -12.26
C TYR A 155 -2.32 -11.75 -13.56
N LYS A 156 -2.53 -12.43 -14.71
CA LYS A 156 -2.19 -11.93 -16.07
C LYS A 156 -0.76 -11.38 -16.17
N ASP A 157 0.22 -12.16 -15.75
CA ASP A 157 1.64 -11.84 -15.75
C ASP A 157 2.02 -10.60 -14.92
N VAL A 158 1.12 -10.14 -14.06
CA VAL A 158 1.36 -9.09 -13.08
C VAL A 158 1.43 -9.72 -11.69
N GLN A 159 2.49 -9.40 -10.97
CA GLN A 159 2.66 -9.75 -9.57
C GLN A 159 2.02 -8.68 -8.70
N TYR A 160 1.29 -9.11 -7.69
CA TYR A 160 0.60 -8.24 -6.74
C TYR A 160 1.07 -8.50 -5.33
N GLN A 161 1.24 -7.44 -4.57
CA GLN A 161 1.49 -7.52 -3.14
C GLN A 161 0.64 -6.50 -2.40
N LEU A 162 -0.20 -6.96 -1.47
CA LEU A 162 -0.87 -6.12 -0.49
C LEU A 162 -0.18 -6.30 0.86
N LYS A 163 0.27 -5.20 1.46
CA LYS A 163 0.96 -5.20 2.75
C LYS A 163 0.38 -4.13 3.67
N GLY A 164 0.19 -4.46 4.94
CA GLY A 164 -0.23 -3.46 5.93
C GLY A 164 -0.42 -4.00 7.33
N ILE A 165 -0.52 -3.08 8.29
CA ILE A 165 -0.91 -3.35 9.67
C ILE A 165 -2.39 -3.01 9.80
N MET A 166 -3.22 -4.01 10.07
CA MET A 166 -4.66 -3.85 10.26
C MET A 166 -5.25 -5.08 10.95
N GLU A 167 -6.55 -5.02 11.25
CA GLU A 167 -7.26 -6.17 11.78
C GLU A 167 -7.31 -7.32 10.75
N LYS A 168 -7.03 -8.55 11.20
CA LYS A 168 -7.02 -9.75 10.33
C LYS A 168 -8.30 -9.88 9.52
N ALA A 169 -9.45 -9.67 10.17
CA ALA A 169 -10.76 -9.81 9.53
C ALA A 169 -10.95 -8.81 8.36
N GLU A 170 -10.47 -7.59 8.51
CA GLU A 170 -10.52 -6.56 7.46
C GLU A 170 -9.55 -6.89 6.32
N PHE A 171 -8.32 -7.33 6.64
CA PHE A 171 -7.33 -7.76 5.63
C PHE A 171 -7.87 -8.94 4.80
N ASP A 172 -8.35 -9.98 5.47
CA ASP A 172 -8.92 -11.16 4.81
C ASP A 172 -10.13 -10.79 3.93
N LYS A 173 -10.94 -9.83 4.37
CA LYS A 173 -12.09 -9.34 3.61
C LYS A 173 -11.67 -8.58 2.35
N ILE A 174 -10.61 -7.78 2.40
CA ILE A 174 -10.05 -7.14 1.21
C ILE A 174 -9.64 -8.22 0.20
N ILE A 175 -8.88 -9.23 0.64
CA ILE A 175 -8.39 -10.30 -0.24
C ILE A 175 -9.54 -11.12 -0.85
N LYS A 176 -10.56 -11.44 -0.07
CA LYS A 176 -11.75 -12.18 -0.53
C LYS A 176 -12.61 -11.39 -1.52
N ASN A 177 -12.44 -10.08 -1.58
CA ASN A 177 -13.17 -9.18 -2.48
C ASN A 177 -12.23 -8.48 -3.47
N LEU A 178 -11.11 -9.09 -3.82
CA LEU A 178 -10.37 -8.72 -5.01
C LEU A 178 -11.18 -9.13 -6.23
N PHE A 179 -11.30 -8.22 -7.17
CA PHE A 179 -12.00 -8.44 -8.44
C PHE A 179 -10.98 -8.60 -9.57
N PHE A 180 -11.04 -9.72 -10.26
CA PHE A 180 -10.14 -10.07 -11.35
C PHE A 180 -10.85 -9.83 -12.69
N MET A 181 -10.49 -8.74 -13.39
CA MET A 181 -11.11 -8.33 -14.68
C MET A 181 -10.50 -9.07 -15.87
#